data_2e4796d8b4ca1ae29aa21cbc7c76c8bb
#
_entry.id   2e4796d8b4ca1ae29aa21cbc7c76c8bb
#
_cell.length_a   1.000
_cell.length_b   1.000
_cell.length_c   1.000
_cell.angle_alpha   90.00
_cell.angle_beta   90.00
_cell.angle_gamma   90.00
#
_symmetry.space_group_name_H-M   'P 1'
#
loop_
_entity.id
_entity.type
_entity.pdbx_description
1 polymer ?
#
loop_
_entity_poly.entity_id
_entity_poly.type
_entity_poly.pdbx_seq_one_letter_code
_entity_poly.pdbx_strand_id
1 'polypeptide(L)'
;VEQVPVETGVYYLYNKEGDILYLDASTNMKREVNRHFTGAGKHTQALRKLTRDVRFETTGSELTARLKAYNELREIRPRYKPKSLRIKGAPPRSLVIADQEYPVQNRQWLVVDRGREASERSAFWVRNGELRGFGYYGLNHQIQNIHILESLMTPMRDPEGGLILLASYLQ
;
A
#
# COMPACT_ATOMS: atom_id res chain seq x y z
N VAL A 1 -2.99 1.38 21.36
CA VAL A 1 -4.13 0.94 20.55
C VAL A 1 -5.21 2.00 20.46
N GLU A 2 -5.48 2.71 21.54
CA GLU A 2 -6.55 3.75 21.58
C GLU A 2 -6.33 4.89 20.57
N GLN A 3 -5.07 5.20 20.25
CA GLN A 3 -4.72 6.26 19.31
C GLN A 3 -4.76 5.83 17.83
N VAL A 4 -4.91 4.55 17.54
CA VAL A 4 -4.98 4.05 16.17
C VAL A 4 -6.37 4.33 15.59
N PRO A 5 -6.48 5.06 14.45
CA PRO A 5 -7.78 5.46 13.92
C PRO A 5 -8.51 4.33 13.20
N VAL A 6 -9.83 4.50 13.06
CA VAL A 6 -10.68 3.67 12.20
C VAL A 6 -10.56 4.21 10.77
N GLU A 7 -9.39 4.07 10.19
CA GLU A 7 -9.07 4.59 8.85
C GLU A 7 -8.23 3.60 8.06
N THR A 8 -8.20 3.80 6.75
CA THR A 8 -7.35 3.06 5.82
C THR A 8 -5.90 3.54 5.91
N GLY A 9 -4.98 2.61 6.02
CA GLY A 9 -3.57 2.94 6.05
C GLY A 9 -2.68 1.74 6.31
N VAL A 10 -1.45 2.03 6.69
CA VAL A 10 -0.43 1.05 7.07
C VAL A 10 -0.13 1.22 8.55
N TYR A 11 -0.07 0.11 9.28
CA TYR A 11 0.31 0.11 10.69
C TYR A 11 1.57 -0.73 10.90
N TYR A 12 2.28 -0.41 11.98
CA TYR A 12 3.60 -0.95 12.31
C TYR A 12 3.64 -1.36 13.77
N LEU A 13 4.07 -2.60 14.03
CA LEU A 13 4.29 -3.09 15.39
C LEU A 13 5.79 -3.13 15.67
N TYR A 14 6.22 -2.42 16.72
CA TYR A 14 7.61 -2.26 17.09
C TYR A 14 7.93 -3.05 18.37
N ASN A 15 9.15 -3.59 18.46
CA ASN A 15 9.67 -4.16 19.70
C ASN A 15 10.27 -3.07 20.62
N LYS A 16 10.80 -3.47 21.77
CA LYS A 16 11.43 -2.55 22.74
C LYS A 16 12.70 -1.88 22.21
N GLU A 17 13.39 -2.51 21.25
CA GLU A 17 14.59 -1.99 20.61
C GLU A 17 14.27 -0.99 19.46
N GLY A 18 13.01 -0.82 19.12
CA GLY A 18 12.59 0.06 18.03
C GLY A 18 12.61 -0.58 16.65
N ASP A 19 12.73 -1.91 16.57
CA ASP A 19 12.66 -2.64 15.30
C ASP A 19 11.22 -2.96 14.94
N ILE A 20 10.91 -2.96 13.64
CA ILE A 20 9.60 -3.33 13.13
C ILE A 20 9.48 -4.86 13.12
N LEU A 21 8.56 -5.38 13.93
CA LEU A 21 8.23 -6.80 14.01
C LEU A 21 7.26 -7.23 12.93
N TYR A 22 6.33 -6.35 12.58
CA TYR A 22 5.23 -6.62 11.66
C TYR A 22 4.70 -5.31 11.09
N LEU A 23 4.30 -5.33 9.84
CA LEU A 23 3.55 -4.24 9.21
C LEU A 23 2.53 -4.82 8.24
N ASP A 24 1.40 -4.15 8.08
CA ASP A 24 0.35 -4.54 7.14
C ASP A 24 -0.50 -3.33 6.76
N ALA A 25 -1.20 -3.47 5.63
CA ALA A 25 -2.21 -2.54 5.19
C ALA A 25 -3.58 -2.97 5.71
N SER A 26 -4.44 -2.00 6.00
CA SER A 26 -5.80 -2.26 6.45
C SER A 26 -6.75 -1.15 6.05
N THR A 27 -8.00 -1.48 5.77
CA THR A 27 -9.09 -0.51 5.61
C THR A 27 -9.61 0.00 6.94
N ASN A 28 -9.26 -0.67 8.03
CA ASN A 28 -9.60 -0.28 9.40
C ASN A 28 -8.46 -0.68 10.32
N MET A 29 -7.49 0.22 10.45
CA MET A 29 -6.28 -0.04 11.23
C MET A 29 -6.57 -0.35 12.69
N LYS A 30 -7.50 0.34 13.31
CA LYS A 30 -7.87 0.11 14.70
C LYS A 30 -8.35 -1.33 14.94
N ARG A 31 -9.22 -1.83 14.07
CA ARG A 31 -9.73 -3.20 14.16
C ARG A 31 -8.62 -4.23 14.00
N GLU A 32 -7.75 -4.06 13.01
CA GLU A 32 -6.67 -5.01 12.76
C GLU A 32 -5.62 -5.01 13.87
N VAL A 33 -5.24 -3.85 14.39
CA VAL A 33 -4.33 -3.76 15.54
C VAL A 33 -4.95 -4.45 16.76
N ASN A 34 -6.24 -4.21 17.04
CA ASN A 34 -6.94 -4.90 18.13
C ASN A 34 -6.90 -6.42 18.00
N ARG A 35 -7.01 -6.95 16.79
CA ARG A 35 -6.91 -8.40 16.56
C ARG A 35 -5.55 -8.97 16.97
N HIS A 36 -4.47 -8.24 16.79
CA HIS A 36 -3.15 -8.66 17.26
C HIS A 36 -3.08 -8.76 18.80
N PHE A 37 -3.84 -7.94 19.51
CA PHE A 37 -3.84 -7.92 20.97
C PHE A 37 -4.91 -8.79 21.61
N THR A 38 -5.90 -9.26 20.88
CA THR A 38 -7.02 -10.06 21.39
C THR A 38 -7.09 -11.48 20.81
N GLY A 39 -6.38 -11.73 19.69
CA GLY A 39 -6.39 -13.03 19.01
C GLY A 39 -5.74 -14.15 19.82
N ALA A 40 -6.24 -15.37 19.65
CA ALA A 40 -5.80 -16.57 20.36
C ALA A 40 -4.74 -17.41 19.64
N GLY A 41 -4.43 -17.12 18.38
CA GLY A 41 -3.44 -17.87 17.59
C GLY A 41 -2.03 -17.79 18.15
N LYS A 42 -1.24 -18.84 18.03
CA LYS A 42 0.15 -18.89 18.52
C LYS A 42 1.02 -17.76 17.95
N HIS A 43 0.87 -17.47 16.66
CA HIS A 43 1.59 -16.39 15.99
C HIS A 43 1.20 -15.01 16.54
N THR A 44 -0.10 -14.81 16.76
CA THR A 44 -0.64 -13.57 17.36
C THR A 44 -0.14 -13.38 18.79
N GLN A 45 -0.12 -14.44 19.57
CA GLN A 45 0.39 -14.40 20.95
C GLN A 45 1.88 -14.08 21.02
N ALA A 46 2.69 -14.69 20.14
CA ALA A 46 4.12 -14.42 20.06
C ALA A 46 4.40 -12.96 19.70
N LEU A 47 3.70 -12.44 18.70
CA LEU A 47 3.82 -11.06 18.26
C LEU A 47 3.40 -10.07 19.35
N ARG A 48 2.27 -10.35 20.04
CA ARG A 48 1.78 -9.53 21.16
C ARG A 48 2.79 -9.43 22.31
N LYS A 49 3.46 -10.53 22.65
CA LYS A 49 4.48 -10.54 23.72
C LYS A 49 5.67 -9.64 23.42
N LEU A 50 6.04 -9.49 22.16
CA LEU A 50 7.21 -8.73 21.73
C LEU A 50 6.89 -7.27 21.41
N THR A 51 5.64 -6.95 21.07
CA THR A 51 5.24 -5.59 20.67
C THR A 51 5.22 -4.63 21.86
N ARG A 52 5.86 -3.47 21.70
CA ARG A 52 5.92 -2.40 22.71
C ARG A 52 5.41 -1.07 22.23
N ASP A 53 5.37 -0.85 20.92
CA ASP A 53 4.86 0.39 20.33
C ASP A 53 4.10 0.07 19.04
N VAL A 54 3.11 0.90 18.72
CA VAL A 54 2.31 0.81 17.50
C VAL A 54 2.33 2.18 16.82
N ARG A 55 2.70 2.22 15.56
CA ARG A 55 2.65 3.41 14.73
C ARG A 55 1.80 3.15 13.50
N PHE A 56 1.33 4.22 12.88
CA PHE A 56 0.46 4.12 11.71
C PHE A 56 0.65 5.31 10.78
N GLU A 57 0.23 5.10 9.53
CA GLU A 57 0.15 6.15 8.52
C GLU A 57 -1.14 5.98 7.72
N THR A 58 -1.97 7.01 7.67
CA THR A 58 -3.21 7.02 6.89
C THR A 58 -2.89 7.25 5.42
N THR A 59 -3.57 6.55 4.53
CA THR A 59 -3.33 6.63 3.08
C THR A 59 -4.57 7.05 2.28
N GLY A 60 -5.76 7.04 2.88
CA GLY A 60 -7.01 7.32 2.19
C GLY A 60 -7.44 6.22 1.22
N SER A 61 -6.56 5.79 0.36
CA SER A 61 -6.77 4.70 -0.60
C SER A 61 -6.24 3.37 -0.04
N GLU A 62 -7.05 2.31 -0.14
CA GLU A 62 -6.62 0.94 0.21
C GLU A 62 -5.48 0.48 -0.69
N LEU A 63 -5.53 0.80 -1.99
CA LEU A 63 -4.49 0.44 -2.93
C LEU A 63 -3.15 1.09 -2.54
N THR A 64 -3.14 2.36 -2.17
CA THR A 64 -1.93 3.04 -1.68
C THR A 64 -1.39 2.37 -0.43
N ALA A 65 -2.26 1.98 0.51
CA ALA A 65 -1.85 1.26 1.72
C ALA A 65 -1.17 -0.08 1.38
N ARG A 66 -1.76 -0.85 0.48
CA ARG A 66 -1.22 -2.16 0.07
C ARG A 66 0.11 -2.02 -0.68
N LEU A 67 0.23 -1.07 -1.60
CA LEU A 67 1.48 -0.82 -2.33
C LEU A 67 2.60 -0.32 -1.40
N LYS A 68 2.26 0.58 -0.49
CA LYS A 68 3.20 1.09 0.51
C LYS A 68 3.71 -0.05 1.40
N ALA A 69 2.82 -0.85 1.95
CA ALA A 69 3.18 -1.99 2.79
C ALA A 69 4.00 -3.04 2.01
N TYR A 70 3.63 -3.34 0.78
CA TYR A 70 4.36 -4.24 -0.09
C TYR A 70 5.79 -3.76 -0.35
N ASN A 71 5.96 -2.49 -0.64
CA ASN A 71 7.25 -1.84 -0.86
C ASN A 71 8.13 -1.92 0.41
N GLU A 72 7.56 -1.55 1.55
CA GLU A 72 8.27 -1.53 2.83
C GLU A 72 8.64 -2.92 3.35
N LEU A 73 7.81 -3.95 3.09
CA LEU A 73 8.15 -5.34 3.42
C LEU A 73 9.41 -5.83 2.70
N ARG A 74 9.63 -5.39 1.47
CA ARG A 74 10.84 -5.72 0.71
C ARG A 74 12.07 -4.98 1.24
N GLU A 75 11.89 -3.79 1.78
CA GLU A 75 12.95 -2.94 2.31
C GLU A 75 13.33 -3.33 3.74
N ILE A 76 12.33 -3.43 4.62
CA ILE A 76 12.51 -3.64 6.06
C ILE A 76 12.74 -5.12 6.38
N ARG A 77 12.07 -6.03 5.68
CA ARG A 77 12.11 -7.48 5.89
C ARG A 77 11.84 -7.88 7.34
N PRO A 78 10.66 -7.54 7.90
CA PRO A 78 10.35 -7.82 9.29
C PRO A 78 10.29 -9.33 9.55
N ARG A 79 10.49 -9.72 10.82
CA ARG A 79 10.44 -11.12 11.25
C ARG A 79 9.11 -11.80 10.93
N TYR A 80 8.02 -11.09 11.10
CA TYR A 80 6.66 -11.58 10.84
C TYR A 80 6.09 -10.84 9.64
N LYS A 81 5.52 -11.59 8.67
CA LYS A 81 5.00 -11.02 7.42
C LYS A 81 3.52 -11.33 7.24
N PRO A 82 2.72 -10.36 6.77
CA PRO A 82 1.32 -10.61 6.46
C PRO A 82 1.17 -11.55 5.26
N LYS A 83 0.14 -12.40 5.30
CA LYS A 83 -0.19 -13.28 4.17
C LYS A 83 -0.90 -12.52 3.05
N SER A 84 -1.61 -11.47 3.39
CA SER A 84 -2.45 -10.65 2.50
C SER A 84 -1.66 -9.96 1.37
N LEU A 85 -0.36 -9.74 1.56
CA LEU A 85 0.51 -9.08 0.60
C LEU A 85 1.39 -10.03 -0.21
N ARG A 86 1.08 -11.32 -0.21
CA ARG A 86 1.77 -12.30 -1.07
C ARG A 86 1.27 -12.18 -2.49
N ILE A 87 2.16 -11.78 -3.39
CA ILE A 87 1.87 -11.67 -4.81
C ILE A 87 1.97 -13.04 -5.48
N LYS A 88 0.97 -13.36 -6.32
CA LYS A 88 0.93 -14.61 -7.09
C LYS A 88 0.57 -14.31 -8.53
N GLY A 89 1.14 -15.09 -9.44
CA GLY A 89 0.84 -15.01 -10.86
C GLY A 89 1.81 -14.14 -11.66
N ALA A 90 1.45 -13.88 -12.90
CA ALA A 90 2.22 -13.07 -13.83
C ALA A 90 1.59 -11.67 -13.99
N PRO A 91 2.37 -10.66 -14.37
CA PRO A 91 1.83 -9.33 -14.67
C PRO A 91 0.80 -9.42 -15.80
N PRO A 92 -0.35 -8.72 -15.68
CA PRO A 92 -1.36 -8.72 -16.72
C PRO A 92 -0.88 -7.91 -17.94
N ARG A 93 -1.44 -8.22 -19.10
CA ARG A 93 -1.19 -7.45 -20.32
C ARG A 93 -2.09 -6.23 -20.44
N SER A 94 -3.17 -6.20 -19.67
CA SER A 94 -4.14 -5.11 -19.66
C SER A 94 -4.67 -4.92 -18.24
N LEU A 95 -5.11 -3.69 -17.94
CA LEU A 95 -5.91 -3.38 -16.77
C LEU A 95 -7.38 -3.34 -17.17
N VAL A 96 -8.27 -3.82 -16.30
CA VAL A 96 -9.73 -3.76 -16.52
C VAL A 96 -10.33 -2.80 -15.50
N ILE A 97 -10.96 -1.75 -16.00
CA ILE A 97 -11.63 -0.73 -15.18
C ILE A 97 -13.01 -0.46 -15.78
N ALA A 98 -14.08 -0.64 -14.99
CA ALA A 98 -15.46 -0.43 -15.42
C ALA A 98 -15.78 -1.19 -16.75
N ASP A 99 -15.42 -2.45 -16.82
CA ASP A 99 -15.59 -3.34 -17.98
C ASP A 99 -14.84 -2.93 -19.25
N GLN A 100 -13.94 -1.95 -19.13
CA GLN A 100 -13.07 -1.56 -20.25
C GLN A 100 -11.65 -2.06 -20.02
N GLU A 101 -11.02 -2.48 -21.11
CA GLU A 101 -9.68 -3.04 -21.12
C GLU A 101 -8.67 -1.98 -21.58
N TYR A 102 -7.61 -1.79 -20.77
CA TYR A 102 -6.55 -0.83 -21.03
C TYR A 102 -5.22 -1.58 -21.17
N PRO A 103 -4.67 -1.72 -22.39
CA PRO A 103 -3.41 -2.41 -22.60
C PRO A 103 -2.26 -1.66 -21.95
N VAL A 104 -1.34 -2.39 -21.31
CA VAL A 104 -0.22 -1.80 -20.56
C VAL A 104 1.11 -1.85 -21.32
N GLN A 105 1.25 -2.75 -22.30
CA GLN A 105 2.46 -2.84 -23.10
C GLN A 105 2.58 -1.67 -24.06
N ASN A 106 3.75 -1.04 -24.11
CA ASN A 106 4.04 0.14 -24.92
C ASN A 106 3.07 1.32 -24.68
N ARG A 107 2.51 1.37 -23.47
CA ARG A 107 1.55 2.41 -23.04
C ARG A 107 1.96 2.99 -21.70
N GLN A 108 1.45 4.19 -21.44
CA GLN A 108 1.59 4.88 -20.17
C GLN A 108 0.22 5.30 -19.68
N TRP A 109 -0.09 4.99 -18.43
CA TRP A 109 -1.34 5.31 -17.77
C TRP A 109 -1.10 5.93 -16.40
N LEU A 110 -1.93 6.89 -16.05
CA LEU A 110 -2.05 7.38 -14.69
C LEU A 110 -3.41 6.92 -14.16
N VAL A 111 -3.39 6.00 -13.21
CA VAL A 111 -4.59 5.57 -12.49
C VAL A 111 -4.74 6.48 -11.28
N VAL A 112 -5.95 6.97 -11.04
CA VAL A 112 -6.24 7.95 -10.01
C VAL A 112 -7.34 7.42 -9.09
N ASP A 113 -7.16 7.60 -7.78
CA ASP A 113 -8.12 7.23 -6.75
C ASP A 113 -8.19 8.36 -5.71
N ARG A 114 -9.10 8.22 -4.75
CA ARG A 114 -9.22 9.20 -3.66
C ARG A 114 -7.92 9.35 -2.88
N GLY A 115 -7.65 10.57 -2.42
CA GLY A 115 -6.53 10.86 -1.55
C GLY A 115 -6.87 10.72 -0.06
N ARG A 116 -6.01 11.26 0.80
CA ARG A 116 -6.21 11.29 2.25
C ARG A 116 -7.29 12.28 2.67
N GLU A 117 -7.48 13.29 1.85
CA GLU A 117 -8.47 14.37 2.04
C GLU A 117 -9.08 14.79 0.71
N ALA A 118 -10.16 15.60 0.76
CA ALA A 118 -10.95 15.96 -0.43
C ALA A 118 -10.16 16.73 -1.49
N SER A 119 -9.17 17.52 -1.09
CA SER A 119 -8.33 18.33 -1.97
C SER A 119 -7.16 17.55 -2.61
N GLU A 120 -7.07 16.25 -2.33
CA GLU A 120 -5.96 15.41 -2.76
C GLU A 120 -6.45 14.18 -3.51
N ARG A 121 -5.60 13.67 -4.42
CA ARG A 121 -5.81 12.38 -5.11
C ARG A 121 -4.59 11.50 -4.95
N SER A 122 -4.83 10.19 -4.88
CA SER A 122 -3.80 9.17 -5.03
C SER A 122 -3.56 8.92 -6.51
N ALA A 123 -2.31 8.70 -6.90
CA ALA A 123 -1.92 8.46 -8.27
C ALA A 123 -1.00 7.25 -8.38
N PHE A 124 -1.22 6.45 -9.42
CA PHE A 124 -0.48 5.21 -9.69
C PHE A 124 0.02 5.26 -11.13
N TRP A 125 1.32 5.29 -11.31
CA TRP A 125 1.93 5.48 -12.62
C TRP A 125 2.33 4.15 -13.24
N VAL A 126 1.58 3.74 -14.25
CA VAL A 126 1.82 2.53 -15.04
C VAL A 126 2.52 2.91 -16.34
N ARG A 127 3.63 2.27 -16.63
CA ARG A 127 4.37 2.49 -17.87
C ARG A 127 4.95 1.18 -18.37
N ASN A 128 4.65 0.85 -19.63
CA ASN A 128 5.22 -0.27 -20.35
C ASN A 128 5.18 -1.60 -19.58
N GLY A 129 3.99 -1.95 -19.08
CA GLY A 129 3.76 -3.23 -18.39
C GLY A 129 4.23 -3.29 -16.94
N GLU A 130 4.56 -2.14 -16.33
CA GLU A 130 5.04 -2.06 -14.95
C GLU A 130 4.35 -0.94 -14.18
N LEU A 131 4.12 -1.15 -12.89
CA LEU A 131 3.79 -0.06 -11.98
C LEU A 131 5.10 0.59 -11.52
N ARG A 132 5.36 1.80 -12.00
CA ARG A 132 6.62 2.51 -11.74
C ARG A 132 6.65 3.18 -10.39
N GLY A 133 5.53 3.71 -9.94
CA GLY A 133 5.45 4.41 -8.68
C GLY A 133 4.03 4.78 -8.30
N PHE A 134 3.89 5.29 -7.09
CA PHE A 134 2.63 5.77 -6.54
C PHE A 134 2.89 7.01 -5.67
N GLY A 135 1.88 7.84 -5.52
CA GLY A 135 2.00 9.06 -4.72
C GLY A 135 0.69 9.81 -4.62
N TYR A 136 0.80 11.06 -4.20
CA TYR A 136 -0.34 11.95 -4.06
C TYR A 136 -0.10 13.25 -4.81
N TYR A 137 -1.19 13.87 -5.25
CA TYR A 137 -1.16 15.23 -5.76
C TYR A 137 -2.37 16.03 -5.27
N GLY A 138 -2.16 17.33 -5.07
CA GLY A 138 -3.23 18.25 -4.68
C GLY A 138 -4.04 18.73 -5.89
N LEU A 139 -5.36 18.81 -5.75
CA LEU A 139 -6.25 19.30 -6.81
C LEU A 139 -6.05 20.78 -7.12
N ASN A 140 -5.48 21.53 -6.18
CA ASN A 140 -5.17 22.95 -6.33
C ASN A 140 -3.84 23.21 -7.06
N HIS A 141 -3.09 22.16 -7.34
CA HIS A 141 -1.84 22.24 -8.08
C HIS A 141 -2.05 21.74 -9.51
N GLN A 142 -1.77 22.60 -10.47
CA GLN A 142 -1.79 22.20 -11.87
C GLN A 142 -0.54 21.40 -12.19
N ILE A 143 -0.69 20.09 -12.35
CA ILE A 143 0.38 19.23 -12.83
C ILE A 143 0.37 19.29 -14.36
N GLN A 144 1.21 20.15 -14.91
CA GLN A 144 1.31 20.36 -16.36
C GLN A 144 2.36 19.46 -17.02
N ASN A 145 3.17 18.77 -16.22
CA ASN A 145 4.31 18.02 -16.72
C ASN A 145 4.45 16.69 -15.97
N ILE A 146 4.67 15.61 -16.73
CA ILE A 146 4.92 14.27 -16.20
C ILE A 146 6.13 14.24 -15.27
N HIS A 147 7.15 15.04 -15.51
CA HIS A 147 8.34 15.09 -14.66
C HIS A 147 8.07 15.62 -13.26
N ILE A 148 7.11 16.54 -13.13
CA ILE A 148 6.66 17.02 -11.82
C ILE A 148 5.95 15.89 -11.08
N LEU A 149 5.08 15.16 -11.77
CA LEU A 149 4.38 14.01 -11.23
C LEU A 149 5.36 12.91 -10.80
N GLU A 150 6.34 12.57 -11.62
CA GLU A 150 7.39 11.60 -11.30
C GLU A 150 8.12 11.96 -10.00
N SER A 151 8.42 13.23 -9.79
CA SER A 151 9.11 13.70 -8.57
C SER A 151 8.30 13.52 -7.29
N LEU A 152 6.96 13.43 -7.41
CA LEU A 152 6.04 13.21 -6.28
C LEU A 152 5.81 11.72 -5.99
N MET A 153 6.27 10.83 -6.87
CA MET A 153 6.03 9.39 -6.77
C MET A 153 7.07 8.69 -5.90
N THR A 154 6.60 7.77 -5.08
CA THR A 154 7.44 6.74 -4.46
C THR A 154 7.65 5.62 -5.48
N PRO A 155 8.90 5.33 -5.87
CA PRO A 155 9.16 4.27 -6.85
C PRO A 155 8.84 2.90 -6.26
N MET A 156 8.30 2.00 -7.09
CA MET A 156 8.10 0.61 -6.70
C MET A 156 9.42 -0.14 -6.73
N ARG A 157 9.71 -0.89 -5.66
CA ARG A 157 10.87 -1.80 -5.60
C ARG A 157 10.70 -3.06 -6.45
N ASP A 158 9.44 -3.45 -6.67
CA ASP A 158 9.05 -4.53 -7.56
C ASP A 158 7.94 -4.04 -8.51
N PRO A 159 8.31 -3.43 -9.65
CA PRO A 159 7.34 -2.86 -10.58
C PRO A 159 6.37 -3.87 -11.19
N GLU A 160 6.80 -5.10 -11.43
CA GLU A 160 5.92 -6.18 -11.93
C GLU A 160 4.95 -6.64 -10.84
N GLY A 161 5.42 -6.89 -9.63
CA GLY A 161 4.59 -7.23 -8.48
C GLY A 161 3.60 -6.12 -8.14
N GLY A 162 4.02 -4.86 -8.26
CA GLY A 162 3.15 -3.70 -8.12
C GLY A 162 2.01 -3.69 -9.12
N LEU A 163 2.26 -4.02 -10.36
CA LEU A 163 1.22 -4.12 -11.40
C LEU A 163 0.24 -5.25 -11.12
N ILE A 164 0.72 -6.40 -10.66
CA ILE A 164 -0.15 -7.54 -10.26
C ILE A 164 -1.10 -7.10 -9.14
N LEU A 165 -0.58 -6.40 -8.14
CA LEU A 165 -1.36 -5.93 -7.01
C LEU A 165 -2.39 -4.88 -7.43
N LEU A 166 -2.00 -3.92 -8.27
CA LEU A 166 -2.90 -2.92 -8.85
C LEU A 166 -4.04 -3.60 -9.63
N ALA A 167 -3.73 -4.54 -10.51
CA ALA A 167 -4.71 -5.24 -11.32
C ALA A 167 -5.70 -6.04 -10.46
N SER A 168 -5.23 -6.69 -9.41
CA SER A 168 -6.08 -7.45 -8.48
C SER A 168 -7.03 -6.55 -7.70
N TYR A 169 -6.63 -5.34 -7.41
CA TYR A 169 -7.47 -4.35 -6.72
C TYR A 169 -8.58 -3.78 -7.62
N LEU A 170 -8.30 -3.63 -8.92
CA LEU A 170 -9.24 -3.04 -9.88
C LEU A 170 -10.34 -4.01 -10.38
N GLN A 171 -10.23 -5.31 -10.09
CA GLN A 171 -11.21 -6.33 -10.47
C GLN A 171 -12.47 -6.32 -9.63
#